data_d93aec465e9439c5d825482e72b2a9a0
#
_entry.id   d93aec465e9439c5d825482e72b2a9a0
#
_cell.length_a   1.000
_cell.length_b   1.000
_cell.length_c   1.000
_cell.angle_alpha   90.00
_cell.angle_beta   90.00
_cell.angle_gamma   90.00
#
_symmetry.space_group_name_H-M   'P 1'
#
loop_
_entity.id
_entity.type
_entity.pdbx_description
1 polymer ?
#
loop_
_entity_poly.entity_id
_entity_poly.type
_entity_poly.pdbx_seq_one_letter_code
_entity_poly.pdbx_strand_id
1 'polypeptide(L)'
;MKKSNPIEARRRKVNPKIRHMVDFSFKIVDRIHEIQKAKGLKQKDLALRLGKKESEISRWMRGTYNFSLDKLMAIEDALGEPIIAVCQSEVPHGPLSV
;
A
#
# COMPACT_ATOMS: atom_id res chain seq x y z
N MET A 1 6.29 -36.98 -5.16
CA MET A 1 6.56 -36.36 -5.23
C MET A 1 6.77 -35.67 -5.42
N LYS A 2 6.68 -35.49 -5.61
CA LYS A 2 6.92 -34.81 -5.92
C LYS A 2 7.55 -34.07 -5.72
N LYS A 3 7.83 -34.08 -6.09
CA LYS A 3 8.70 -33.22 -6.02
C LYS A 3 8.20 -31.96 -6.41
N SER A 4 8.20 -31.12 -5.66
CA SER A 4 7.70 -29.82 -6.00
C SER A 4 8.66 -29.17 -6.97
N ASN A 5 8.11 -28.35 -7.85
CA ASN A 5 9.01 -27.65 -8.74
C ASN A 5 9.70 -26.52 -7.95
N PRO A 6 10.78 -25.97 -8.51
CA PRO A 6 11.54 -24.95 -7.78
C PRO A 6 10.74 -23.71 -7.43
N ILE A 7 9.78 -23.36 -8.25
CA ILE A 7 8.99 -22.17 -8.00
C ILE A 7 8.14 -22.35 -6.75
N GLU A 8 7.56 -23.53 -6.63
CA GLU A 8 6.75 -23.81 -5.46
C GLU A 8 7.58 -23.85 -4.20
N ALA A 9 8.77 -24.41 -4.30
CA ALA A 9 9.65 -24.46 -3.16
C ALA A 9 10.00 -23.06 -2.69
N ARG A 10 10.24 -22.18 -3.64
CA ARG A 10 10.53 -20.80 -3.30
C ARG A 10 9.37 -20.13 -2.62
N ARG A 11 8.18 -20.37 -3.13
CA ARG A 11 6.99 -19.77 -2.55
C ARG A 11 6.84 -20.16 -1.10
N ARG A 12 7.09 -21.39 -0.81
CA ARG A 12 6.94 -21.86 0.55
C ARG A 12 7.92 -21.22 1.48
N LYS A 13 9.06 -20.81 0.94
CA LYS A 13 10.07 -20.19 1.76
C LYS A 13 9.82 -18.71 1.97
N VAL A 14 8.88 -18.13 1.23
CA VAL A 14 8.59 -16.73 1.40
C VAL A 14 7.94 -16.53 2.77
N ASN A 15 8.49 -15.61 3.53
CA ASN A 15 7.97 -15.26 4.83
C ASN A 15 6.55 -14.74 4.71
N PRO A 16 5.60 -15.31 5.45
CA PRO A 16 4.22 -14.82 5.38
C PRO A 16 4.08 -13.32 5.66
N LYS A 17 4.95 -12.78 6.50
CA LYS A 17 4.95 -11.36 6.77
C LYS A 17 5.24 -10.55 5.51
N ILE A 18 6.23 -10.99 4.76
CA ILE A 18 6.61 -10.29 3.53
C ILE A 18 5.48 -10.35 2.53
N ARG A 19 4.85 -11.51 2.41
CA ARG A 19 3.72 -11.67 1.51
C ARG A 19 2.58 -10.74 1.91
N HIS A 20 2.32 -10.65 3.20
CA HIS A 20 1.26 -9.78 3.69
C HIS A 20 1.56 -8.31 3.35
N MET A 21 2.83 -7.93 3.51
CA MET A 21 3.25 -6.57 3.20
C MET A 21 3.07 -6.25 1.73
N VAL A 22 3.45 -7.19 0.86
CA VAL A 22 3.30 -6.99 -0.57
C VAL A 22 1.84 -6.87 -0.95
N ASP A 23 1.01 -7.74 -0.41
CA ASP A 23 -0.43 -7.69 -0.67
C ASP A 23 -1.01 -6.35 -0.23
N PHE A 24 -0.59 -5.88 0.93
CA PHE A 24 -1.08 -4.62 1.44
C PHE A 24 -0.60 -3.45 0.60
N SER A 25 0.64 -3.52 0.12
CA SER A 25 1.17 -2.49 -0.77
C SER A 25 0.36 -2.39 -2.05
N PHE A 26 -0.04 -3.51 -2.60
CA PHE A 26 -0.91 -3.51 -3.78
C PHE A 26 -2.25 -2.85 -3.48
N LYS A 27 -2.79 -3.12 -2.31
CA LYS A 27 -4.06 -2.49 -1.93
C LYS A 27 -3.90 -0.97 -1.80
N ILE A 28 -2.77 -0.54 -1.29
CA ILE A 28 -2.49 0.89 -1.20
C ILE A 28 -2.43 1.50 -2.59
N VAL A 29 -1.73 0.86 -3.50
CA VAL A 29 -1.62 1.34 -4.88
C VAL A 29 -3.00 1.40 -5.54
N ASP A 30 -3.80 0.36 -5.33
CA ASP A 30 -5.15 0.34 -5.87
C ASP A 30 -5.99 1.50 -5.35
N ARG A 31 -5.86 1.78 -4.07
CA ARG A 31 -6.60 2.89 -3.48
C ARG A 31 -6.15 4.22 -4.08
N ILE A 32 -4.84 4.40 -4.25
CA ILE A 32 -4.31 5.62 -4.84
C ILE A 32 -4.85 5.78 -6.27
N HIS A 33 -4.83 4.71 -7.05
CA HIS A 33 -5.37 4.76 -8.41
C HIS A 33 -6.86 5.09 -8.41
N GLU A 34 -7.57 4.55 -7.46
CA GLU A 34 -9.00 4.82 -7.34
C GLU A 34 -9.25 6.31 -7.12
N ILE A 35 -8.48 6.91 -6.22
CA ILE A 35 -8.63 8.33 -5.94
C ILE A 35 -8.21 9.17 -7.14
N GLN A 36 -7.10 8.80 -7.76
CA GLN A 36 -6.64 9.51 -8.94
C GLN A 36 -7.69 9.50 -10.03
N LYS A 37 -8.30 8.35 -10.25
CA LYS A 37 -9.31 8.23 -11.28
C LYS A 37 -10.53 9.08 -10.94
N ALA A 38 -10.95 9.04 -9.70
CA ALA A 38 -12.13 9.80 -9.26
C ALA A 38 -11.92 11.31 -9.41
N LYS A 39 -10.70 11.76 -9.19
CA LYS A 39 -10.39 13.18 -9.23
C LYS A 39 -9.75 13.64 -10.53
N GLY A 40 -9.52 12.73 -11.46
CA GLY A 40 -8.90 13.06 -12.73
C GLY A 40 -7.44 13.47 -12.58
N LEU A 41 -6.75 12.89 -11.62
CA LEU A 41 -5.35 13.22 -11.36
C LEU A 41 -4.44 12.23 -12.05
N LYS A 42 -3.38 12.77 -12.64
CA LYS A 42 -2.36 11.93 -13.28
C LYS A 42 -1.16 11.79 -12.36
N GLN A 43 -0.26 10.90 -12.76
CA GLN A 43 0.96 10.70 -11.98
C GLN A 43 1.73 11.99 -11.81
N LYS A 44 1.80 12.79 -12.85
CA LYS A 44 2.57 14.03 -12.73
C LYS A 44 1.89 15.01 -11.80
N ASP A 45 0.56 14.98 -11.72
CA ASP A 45 -0.14 15.85 -10.79
C ASP A 45 0.19 15.48 -9.35
N LEU A 46 0.22 14.19 -9.09
CA LEU A 46 0.57 13.70 -7.77
C LEU A 46 2.01 14.04 -7.44
N ALA A 47 2.89 13.87 -8.42
CA ALA A 47 4.30 14.18 -8.23
C ALA A 47 4.48 15.65 -7.87
N LEU A 48 3.77 16.53 -8.57
CA LEU A 48 3.83 17.95 -8.27
C LEU A 48 3.38 18.26 -6.86
N ARG A 49 2.28 17.65 -6.45
CA ARG A 49 1.75 17.91 -5.12
C ARG A 49 2.68 17.40 -4.03
N LEU A 50 3.41 16.35 -4.32
CA LEU A 50 4.34 15.76 -3.36
C LEU A 50 5.74 16.35 -3.44
N GLY A 51 6.00 17.18 -4.46
CA GLY A 51 7.33 17.71 -4.66
C GLY A 51 8.32 16.64 -5.05
N LYS A 52 7.86 15.64 -5.79
CA LYS A 52 8.68 14.52 -6.21
C LYS A 52 8.70 14.42 -7.72
N LYS A 53 9.63 13.61 -8.24
CA LYS A 53 9.69 13.36 -9.66
C LYS A 53 8.66 12.32 -10.04
N GLU A 54 8.14 12.45 -11.25
CA GLU A 54 7.14 11.51 -11.73
C GLU A 54 7.70 10.09 -11.76
N SER A 55 8.98 9.94 -12.09
CA SER A 55 9.61 8.63 -12.11
C SER A 55 9.62 7.98 -10.72
N GLU A 56 9.73 8.79 -9.70
CA GLU A 56 9.70 8.29 -8.33
C GLU A 56 8.32 7.79 -7.97
N ILE A 57 7.29 8.55 -8.36
CA ILE A 57 5.92 8.13 -8.12
C ILE A 57 5.63 6.83 -8.87
N SER A 58 6.10 6.73 -10.10
CA SER A 58 5.91 5.51 -10.88
C SER A 58 6.52 4.31 -10.19
N ARG A 59 7.66 4.49 -9.54
CA ARG A 59 8.30 3.41 -8.82
C ARG A 59 7.44 2.96 -7.64
N TRP A 60 6.83 3.90 -6.95
CA TRP A 60 5.94 3.57 -5.83
C TRP A 60 4.76 2.74 -6.30
N MET A 61 4.28 3.01 -7.52
CA MET A 61 3.06 2.40 -8.02
C MET A 61 3.26 1.00 -8.57
N ARG A 62 4.46 0.47 -8.49
CA ARG A 62 4.71 -0.89 -8.97
C ARG A 62 4.10 -1.95 -8.08
N GLY A 63 3.68 -1.57 -6.89
CA GLY A 63 3.01 -2.51 -6.00
C GLY A 63 3.93 -3.27 -5.07
N THR A 64 5.24 -3.06 -5.21
CA THR A 64 6.20 -3.72 -4.33
C THR A 64 6.91 -2.73 -3.43
N TYR A 65 6.52 -1.49 -3.49
CA TYR A 65 7.14 -0.45 -2.69
C TYR A 65 6.68 -0.56 -1.24
N ASN A 66 7.61 -0.40 -0.33
CA ASN A 66 7.30 -0.42 1.08
C ASN A 66 7.01 1.01 1.54
N PHE A 67 5.73 1.34 1.60
CA PHE A 67 5.31 2.68 1.98
C PHE A 67 5.53 2.87 3.48
N SER A 68 6.29 3.89 3.82
CA SER A 68 6.42 4.26 5.22
C SER A 68 5.18 5.05 5.64
N LEU A 69 4.99 5.15 6.92
CA LEU A 69 3.85 5.91 7.43
C LEU A 69 3.93 7.37 6.98
N ASP A 70 5.13 7.94 7.00
CA ASP A 70 5.33 9.30 6.52
C ASP A 70 4.87 9.47 5.08
N LYS A 71 5.22 8.51 4.23
CA LYS A 71 4.83 8.58 2.84
C LYS A 71 3.34 8.48 2.66
N LEU A 72 2.72 7.59 3.42
CA LEU A 72 1.27 7.43 3.34
C LEU A 72 0.56 8.70 3.76
N MET A 73 1.04 9.33 4.82
CA MET A 73 0.45 10.58 5.27
C MET A 73 0.61 11.68 4.24
N ALA A 74 1.79 11.76 3.63
CA ALA A 74 2.04 12.76 2.60
C ALA A 74 1.14 12.55 1.40
N ILE A 75 0.94 11.30 1.00
CA ILE A 75 0.08 11.00 -0.14
C ILE A 75 -1.38 11.33 0.19
N GLU A 76 -1.81 11.01 1.40
CA GLU A 76 -3.17 11.36 1.81
C GLU A 76 -3.39 12.86 1.75
N ASP A 77 -2.42 13.61 2.25
CA ASP A 77 -2.53 15.07 2.22
C ASP A 77 -2.57 15.59 0.79
N ALA A 78 -1.74 15.02 -0.06
CA ALA A 78 -1.68 15.45 -1.46
C ALA A 78 -2.96 15.14 -2.21
N LEU A 79 -3.58 14.02 -1.90
CA LEU A 79 -4.81 13.61 -2.58
C LEU A 79 -6.06 14.16 -1.93
N GLY A 80 -5.97 14.51 -0.67
CA GLY A 80 -7.13 15.01 0.07
C GLY A 80 -8.12 13.91 0.42
N GLU A 81 -7.68 12.66 0.43
CA GLU A 81 -8.53 11.52 0.72
C GLU A 81 -7.75 10.52 1.55
N PRO A 82 -8.42 9.79 2.43
CA PRO A 82 -7.72 8.79 3.22
C PRO A 82 -7.34 7.59 2.37
N ILE A 83 -6.16 7.07 2.61
CA ILE A 83 -5.68 5.88 1.94
C ILE A 83 -5.80 4.68 2.87
N ILE A 84 -5.39 4.88 4.12
CA ILE A 84 -5.50 3.84 5.12
C ILE A 84 -6.23 4.39 6.33
N ALA A 85 -6.80 3.49 7.09
CA ALA A 85 -7.49 3.84 8.31
C ALA A 85 -7.26 2.76 9.33
N VAL A 86 -7.15 3.15 10.58
CA VAL A 86 -7.01 2.19 11.65
C VAL A 86 -8.38 1.63 11.96
N CYS A 87 -8.47 0.32 11.97
CA CYS A 87 -9.71 -0.31 12.34
C CYS A 87 -9.96 -0.09 13.80
N GLN A 88 -11.15 0.38 14.11
CA GLN A 88 -11.52 0.58 15.49
C GLN A 88 -12.64 -0.39 15.81
N SER A 89 -12.43 -1.11 16.87
CA SER A 89 -13.44 -2.05 17.28
C SER A 89 -14.57 -1.32 17.96
N GLU A 90 -15.77 -1.63 17.57
CA GLU A 90 -16.92 -1.09 18.25
C GLU A 90 -17.27 -1.89 19.46
N VAL A 91 -16.69 -3.05 19.59
CA VAL A 91 -16.91 -3.85 20.76
C VAL A 91 -16.08 -3.26 21.87
N PRO A 92 -16.69 -2.89 22.96
CA PRO A 92 -15.90 -2.37 24.08
C PRO A 92 -15.17 -3.54 24.67
N HIS A 93 -13.99 -3.66 24.39
CA HIS A 93 -13.27 -4.72 24.92
C HIS A 93 -12.75 -4.35 26.17
N GLY A 94 -13.36 -4.35 26.55
CA GLY A 94 -12.84 -4.03 27.30
C GLY A 94 -11.63 -4.04 27.48
N PRO A 95 -11.54 -4.06 27.55
CA PRO A 95 -10.75 -3.78 27.59
C PRO A 95 -9.93 -3.94 27.50
N LEU A 96 -9.76 -3.90 27.17
CA LEU A 96 -9.03 -3.92 26.88
C LEU A 96 -8.59 -3.52 27.20
N SER A 97 -8.98 -3.38 27.34
CA SER A 97 -8.79 -2.99 27.60
C SER A 97 -8.32 -3.24 28.20
N VAL A 98 -8.14 -3.37 28.39
CA VAL A 98 -7.74 -3.47 28.78
C VAL A 98 -7.52 -3.61 29.02
#